data_4875cd03c9e5e50abfd943a2441e5aed
#
_entry.id   4875cd03c9e5e50abfd943a2441e5aed
#
_cell.length_a   1.000
_cell.length_b   1.000
_cell.length_c   1.000
_cell.angle_alpha   90.00
_cell.angle_beta   90.00
_cell.angle_gamma   90.00
#
_symmetry.space_group_name_H-M   'P 1'
#
loop_
_entity.id
_entity.type
_entity.pdbx_description
1 polymer ?
#
loop_
_entity_poly.entity_id
_entity_poly.type
_entity_poly.pdbx_seq_one_letter_code
_entity_poly.pdbx_strand_id
1 'polypeptide(L)'
;MLLLLVACRDSLHLEPMGGNNRLVVYAFPAPGDGFDIHVSVSRSLAGRSERLRMVAITCRNNGVDCPIRQVADTILGEFPTIVYHVSGSFSAGDQVDLHAEAVGMAAVSASTIIPLPTSAILLGSDTICYQGYAYTQMRMMVEGAATLSYYAVRVENRCNDENEQEKSG
;
A
#
# COMPACT_ATOMS: atom_id res chain seq x y z
N MET A 1 -16.50 -53.53 -8.17
CA MET A 1 -15.19 -52.90 -7.96
C MET A 1 -15.45 -51.48 -7.46
N LEU A 2 -15.36 -51.30 -6.14
CA LEU A 2 -15.71 -50.05 -5.45
C LEU A 2 -14.41 -49.25 -5.26
N LEU A 3 -14.26 -48.14 -6.01
CA LEU A 3 -13.12 -47.21 -5.87
C LEU A 3 -13.40 -46.31 -4.69
N LEU A 4 -12.73 -46.55 -3.56
CA LEU A 4 -12.67 -45.64 -2.41
C LEU A 4 -11.75 -44.46 -2.76
N LEU A 5 -12.34 -43.29 -3.08
CA LEU A 5 -11.63 -42.03 -3.15
C LEU A 5 -11.26 -41.59 -1.73
N VAL A 6 -10.02 -41.87 -1.31
CA VAL A 6 -9.44 -41.28 -0.10
C VAL A 6 -9.09 -39.83 -0.44
N ALA A 7 -9.96 -38.90 -0.05
CA ALA A 7 -9.63 -37.48 -0.08
C ALA A 7 -8.63 -37.18 1.06
N CYS A 8 -7.37 -36.96 0.72
CA CYS A 8 -6.39 -36.37 1.66
C CYS A 8 -6.89 -34.98 2.04
N ARG A 9 -7.41 -34.84 3.27
CA ARG A 9 -7.57 -33.56 3.92
C ARG A 9 -6.26 -33.25 4.64
N ASP A 10 -5.35 -32.58 3.95
CA ASP A 10 -4.25 -31.89 4.62
C ASP A 10 -4.83 -30.69 5.36
N SER A 11 -5.06 -30.83 6.64
CA SER A 11 -5.33 -29.71 7.53
C SER A 11 -4.01 -28.98 7.73
N LEU A 12 -3.86 -27.81 7.09
CA LEU A 12 -2.74 -26.93 7.34
C LEU A 12 -2.87 -26.44 8.79
N HIS A 13 -2.13 -27.04 9.70
CA HIS A 13 -2.00 -26.55 11.07
C HIS A 13 -1.09 -25.32 11.01
N LEU A 14 -1.71 -24.16 10.80
CA LEU A 14 -1.05 -22.89 11.07
C LEU A 14 -1.03 -22.73 12.60
N GLU A 15 0.10 -23.06 13.23
CA GLU A 15 0.30 -22.65 14.61
C GLU A 15 0.20 -21.12 14.63
N PRO A 16 -0.74 -20.53 15.41
CA PRO A 16 -0.75 -19.10 15.60
C PRO A 16 0.58 -18.78 16.26
N MET A 17 1.53 -18.23 15.48
CA MET A 17 2.68 -17.61 16.09
C MET A 17 2.14 -16.57 17.05
N GLY A 18 2.16 -16.85 18.35
CA GLY A 18 1.86 -15.93 19.43
C GLY A 18 2.90 -14.81 19.38
N GLY A 19 2.81 -13.97 18.36
CA GLY A 19 3.68 -12.82 18.17
C GLY A 19 3.08 -11.64 18.91
N ASN A 20 3.92 -10.93 19.65
CA ASN A 20 3.60 -9.60 20.14
C ASN A 20 3.14 -8.73 18.96
N ASN A 21 2.15 -7.89 19.21
CA ASN A 21 1.70 -6.90 18.24
C ASN A 21 2.91 -6.12 17.69
N ARG A 22 2.96 -5.96 16.38
CA ARG A 22 4.04 -5.27 15.68
C ARG A 22 3.53 -3.98 15.08
N LEU A 23 4.34 -2.95 15.15
CA LEU A 23 4.11 -1.72 14.41
C LEU A 23 4.23 -2.00 12.91
N VAL A 24 3.25 -1.57 12.15
CA VAL A 24 3.21 -1.65 10.68
C VAL A 24 3.20 -0.25 10.13
N VAL A 25 4.19 0.06 9.33
CA VAL A 25 4.35 1.38 8.70
C VAL A 25 4.31 1.20 7.19
N TYR A 26 3.49 2.01 6.55
CA TYR A 26 3.27 1.98 5.12
C TYR A 26 3.38 3.38 4.54
N ALA A 27 4.32 3.60 3.63
CA ALA A 27 4.56 4.88 2.98
C ALA A 27 5.09 4.68 1.56
N PHE A 28 4.72 5.57 0.66
CA PHE A 28 5.26 5.63 -0.71
C PHE A 28 5.79 7.02 -1.00
N PRO A 29 7.05 7.30 -0.66
CA PRO A 29 7.69 8.53 -1.07
C PRO A 29 7.72 8.62 -2.60
N ALA A 30 7.31 9.78 -3.11
CA ALA A 30 7.31 10.10 -4.54
C ALA A 30 7.77 11.55 -4.73
N PRO A 31 8.23 11.95 -5.92
CA PRO A 31 8.52 13.35 -6.21
C PRO A 31 7.29 14.24 -5.96
N GLY A 32 7.47 15.37 -5.26
CA GLY A 32 6.40 16.28 -4.91
C GLY A 32 6.65 17.03 -3.60
N ASP A 33 5.58 17.62 -3.05
CA ASP A 33 5.63 18.48 -1.86
C ASP A 33 5.42 17.73 -0.55
N GLY A 34 5.27 16.40 -0.62
CA GLY A 34 5.07 15.55 0.55
C GLY A 34 4.42 14.22 0.22
N PHE A 35 4.24 13.40 1.25
CA PHE A 35 3.56 12.10 1.16
C PHE A 35 2.96 11.70 2.49
N ASP A 36 2.06 10.70 2.46
CA ASP A 36 1.41 10.21 3.66
C ASP A 36 2.07 8.92 4.17
N ILE A 37 2.13 8.82 5.50
CA ILE A 37 2.56 7.64 6.25
C ILE A 37 1.35 7.07 6.96
N HIS A 38 1.05 5.81 6.72
CA HIS A 38 0.00 5.07 7.38
C HIS A 38 0.61 4.16 8.43
N VAL A 39 0.14 4.27 9.68
CA VAL A 39 0.65 3.49 10.80
C VAL A 39 -0.47 2.72 11.46
N SER A 40 -0.28 1.42 11.57
CA SER A 40 -1.22 0.49 12.19
C SER A 40 -0.49 -0.56 13.03
N VAL A 41 -1.23 -1.47 13.64
CA VAL A 41 -0.70 -2.60 14.39
C VAL A 41 -1.04 -3.89 13.67
N SER A 42 -0.08 -4.79 13.57
CA SER A 42 -0.35 -6.16 13.10
C SER A 42 -1.31 -6.86 14.07
N ARG A 43 -2.18 -7.72 13.55
CA ARG A 43 -3.01 -8.58 14.38
C ARG A 43 -2.63 -10.05 14.20
N SER A 44 -2.80 -10.86 15.23
CA SER A 44 -2.81 -12.31 15.09
C SER A 44 -4.08 -12.76 14.36
N LEU A 45 -4.07 -13.94 13.74
CA LEU A 45 -5.24 -14.50 13.05
C LEU A 45 -6.48 -14.62 13.94
N ALA A 46 -6.30 -14.74 15.26
CA ALA A 46 -7.38 -14.86 16.24
C ALA A 46 -7.65 -13.57 17.03
N GLY A 47 -6.88 -12.50 16.80
CA GLY A 47 -6.93 -11.27 17.60
C GLY A 47 -7.69 -10.12 16.92
N ARG A 48 -8.12 -9.15 17.72
CA ARG A 48 -8.59 -7.87 17.22
C ARG A 48 -7.39 -6.95 17.01
N SER A 49 -7.46 -6.10 16.00
CA SER A 49 -6.46 -5.05 15.79
C SER A 49 -6.57 -4.01 16.93
N GLU A 50 -5.46 -3.74 17.60
CA GLU A 50 -5.40 -2.71 18.64
C GLU A 50 -5.26 -1.34 18.00
N ARG A 51 -5.86 -0.32 18.65
CA ARG A 51 -5.72 1.06 18.25
C ARG A 51 -4.46 1.64 18.86
N LEU A 52 -3.59 2.21 18.05
CA LEU A 52 -2.44 2.97 18.51
C LEU A 52 -2.90 4.24 19.22
N ARG A 53 -2.28 4.57 20.36
CA ARG A 53 -2.57 5.80 21.09
C ARG A 53 -1.59 6.92 20.77
N MET A 54 -0.32 6.57 20.62
CA MET A 54 0.75 7.51 20.30
C MET A 54 1.83 6.78 19.50
N VAL A 55 2.31 7.44 18.44
CA VAL A 55 3.45 6.99 17.65
C VAL A 55 4.39 8.18 17.49
N ALA A 56 5.65 8.00 17.84
CA ALA A 56 6.71 8.93 17.50
C ALA A 56 7.24 8.56 16.11
N ILE A 57 7.21 9.51 15.18
CA ILE A 57 7.69 9.32 13.82
C ILE A 57 8.72 10.39 13.49
N THR A 58 9.81 9.98 12.88
CA THR A 58 10.78 10.88 12.25
C THR A 58 10.97 10.49 10.80
N CYS A 59 11.09 11.47 9.93
CA CYS A 59 11.39 11.30 8.52
C CYS A 59 12.51 12.26 8.13
N ARG A 60 13.47 11.75 7.35
CA ARG A 60 14.57 12.55 6.80
C ARG A 60 14.62 12.41 5.31
N ASN A 61 14.84 13.54 4.63
CA ASN A 61 15.15 13.59 3.21
C ASN A 61 16.62 13.97 3.05
N ASN A 62 17.44 13.09 2.48
CA ASN A 62 18.90 13.31 2.33
C ASN A 62 19.56 13.71 3.68
N GLY A 63 19.13 13.09 4.79
CA GLY A 63 19.64 13.37 6.13
C GLY A 63 19.04 14.60 6.83
N VAL A 64 18.17 15.39 6.18
CA VAL A 64 17.50 16.56 6.74
C VAL A 64 16.13 16.18 7.28
N ASP A 65 15.84 16.58 8.52
CA ASP A 65 14.54 16.28 9.15
C ASP A 65 13.39 16.98 8.43
N CYS A 66 12.33 16.25 8.15
CA CYS A 66 11.11 16.74 7.51
C CYS A 66 10.01 17.02 8.54
N PRO A 67 9.22 18.11 8.39
CA PRO A 67 8.05 18.34 9.21
C PRO A 67 7.00 17.25 9.04
N ILE A 68 6.47 16.74 10.16
CA ILE A 68 5.45 15.69 10.17
C ILE A 68 4.27 16.16 11.00
N ARG A 69 3.05 15.93 10.51
CA ARG A 69 1.83 16.19 11.28
C ARG A 69 0.85 15.04 11.15
N GLN A 70 0.15 14.70 12.20
CA GLN A 70 -0.98 13.78 12.12
C GLN A 70 -2.14 14.45 11.39
N VAL A 71 -2.71 13.78 10.38
CA VAL A 71 -3.80 14.29 9.56
C VAL A 71 -5.09 13.53 9.72
N ALA A 72 -5.02 12.24 10.10
CA ALA A 72 -6.20 11.43 10.33
C ALA A 72 -5.96 10.33 11.37
N ASP A 73 -7.06 9.87 11.97
CA ASP A 73 -7.16 8.66 12.77
C ASP A 73 -8.42 7.94 12.25
N THR A 74 -8.24 6.90 11.47
CA THR A 74 -9.28 6.27 10.66
C THR A 74 -9.21 4.75 10.72
N ILE A 75 -10.06 4.09 9.96
CA ILE A 75 -10.03 2.64 9.75
C ILE A 75 -9.80 2.41 8.26
N LEU A 76 -8.71 1.75 7.90
CA LEU A 76 -8.43 1.30 6.55
C LEU A 76 -8.68 -0.20 6.46
N GLY A 77 -9.73 -0.58 5.71
CA GLY A 77 -10.24 -1.93 5.73
C GLY A 77 -10.75 -2.31 7.13
N GLU A 78 -10.04 -3.19 7.82
CA GLU A 78 -10.36 -3.62 9.20
C GLU A 78 -9.33 -3.11 10.23
N PHE A 79 -8.35 -2.28 9.82
CA PHE A 79 -7.23 -1.88 10.66
C PHE A 79 -7.38 -0.42 11.11
N PRO A 80 -7.45 -0.15 12.43
CA PRO A 80 -7.27 1.19 12.96
C PRO A 80 -5.92 1.74 12.50
N THR A 81 -5.93 2.88 11.85
CA THR A 81 -4.76 3.46 11.18
C THR A 81 -4.66 4.94 11.52
N ILE A 82 -3.47 5.35 11.94
CA ILE A 82 -3.14 6.78 12.08
C ILE A 82 -2.41 7.19 10.81
N VAL A 83 -2.83 8.32 10.24
CA VAL A 83 -2.22 8.88 9.04
C VAL A 83 -1.45 10.14 9.40
N TYR A 84 -0.19 10.18 9.01
CA TYR A 84 0.70 11.33 9.17
C TYR A 84 1.05 11.85 7.79
N HIS A 85 1.10 13.16 7.65
CA HIS A 85 1.60 13.82 6.45
C HIS A 85 3.02 14.34 6.69
N VAL A 86 3.93 13.98 5.81
CA VAL A 86 5.30 14.51 5.75
C VAL A 86 5.31 15.61 4.71
N SER A 87 5.75 16.80 5.10
CA SER A 87 5.87 17.95 4.20
C SER A 87 7.34 18.17 3.84
N GLY A 88 7.60 18.52 2.58
CA GLY A 88 8.94 18.82 2.08
C GLY A 88 9.00 18.71 0.57
N SER A 89 10.08 19.18 -0.02
CA SER A 89 10.33 18.99 -1.46
C SER A 89 11.10 17.68 -1.65
N PHE A 90 10.51 16.75 -2.37
CA PHE A 90 11.08 15.45 -2.67
C PHE A 90 11.32 15.32 -4.17
N SER A 91 12.49 14.84 -4.53
CA SER A 91 12.90 14.64 -5.92
C SER A 91 13.26 13.19 -6.18
N ALA A 92 13.18 12.79 -7.43
CA ALA A 92 13.70 11.49 -7.84
C ALA A 92 15.20 11.39 -7.55
N GLY A 93 15.62 10.28 -6.93
CA GLY A 93 16.99 10.07 -6.46
C GLY A 93 17.22 10.47 -4.99
N ASP A 94 16.28 11.17 -4.34
CA ASP A 94 16.41 11.50 -2.92
C ASP A 94 16.33 10.23 -2.05
N GLN A 95 17.17 10.19 -1.02
CA GLN A 95 17.10 9.16 0.01
C GLN A 95 16.13 9.59 1.11
N VAL A 96 15.14 8.75 1.38
CA VAL A 96 14.17 8.97 2.46
C VAL A 96 14.39 7.92 3.53
N ASP A 97 14.66 8.39 4.75
CA ASP A 97 14.81 7.57 5.95
C ASP A 97 13.62 7.79 6.86
N LEU A 98 12.98 6.72 7.30
CA LEU A 98 11.83 6.72 8.19
C LEU A 98 12.13 5.92 9.44
N HIS A 99 11.72 6.46 10.60
CA HIS A 99 11.76 5.76 11.87
C HIS A 99 10.47 5.99 12.63
N ALA A 100 9.91 4.93 13.21
CA ALA A 100 8.66 4.97 13.96
C ALA A 100 8.76 4.13 15.24
N GLU A 101 8.26 4.68 16.34
CA GLU A 101 8.22 4.04 17.65
C GLU A 101 6.85 4.16 18.28
N ALA A 102 6.41 3.10 18.94
CA ALA A 102 5.19 3.08 19.74
C ALA A 102 5.44 2.36 21.06
N VAL A 103 4.76 2.80 22.12
CA VAL A 103 4.92 2.22 23.47
C VAL A 103 4.56 0.73 23.44
N GLY A 104 5.46 -0.09 23.96
CA GLY A 104 5.28 -1.54 24.07
C GLY A 104 5.53 -2.32 22.78
N MET A 105 6.03 -1.69 21.73
CA MET A 105 6.33 -2.32 20.45
C MET A 105 7.79 -2.08 20.05
N ALA A 106 8.34 -2.98 19.24
CA ALA A 106 9.65 -2.76 18.65
C ALA A 106 9.58 -1.60 17.65
N ALA A 107 10.61 -0.75 17.66
CA ALA A 107 10.76 0.33 16.69
C ALA A 107 10.92 -0.23 15.26
N VAL A 108 10.47 0.54 14.28
CA VAL A 108 10.57 0.21 12.85
C VAL A 108 11.38 1.30 12.17
N SER A 109 12.35 0.89 11.37
CA SER A 109 13.12 1.80 10.51
C SER A 109 13.13 1.29 9.08
N ALA A 110 13.07 2.22 8.13
CA ALA A 110 13.17 1.93 6.71
C ALA A 110 13.92 3.05 6.00
N SER A 111 14.66 2.69 4.97
CA SER A 111 15.31 3.63 4.06
C SER A 111 14.98 3.24 2.63
N THR A 112 14.72 4.24 1.79
CA THR A 112 14.46 4.05 0.37
C THR A 112 15.00 5.22 -0.44
N ILE A 113 15.24 4.97 -1.72
CA ILE A 113 15.55 6.03 -2.69
C ILE A 113 14.31 6.24 -3.55
N ILE A 114 13.87 7.48 -3.69
CA ILE A 114 12.75 7.83 -4.57
C ILE A 114 13.14 7.45 -6.01
N PRO A 115 12.35 6.58 -6.67
CA PRO A 115 12.74 6.07 -7.98
C PRO A 115 12.77 7.19 -9.03
N LEU A 116 13.67 7.03 -9.99
CA LEU A 116 13.67 7.87 -11.19
C LEU A 116 12.38 7.66 -11.99
N PRO A 117 11.87 8.69 -12.67
CA PRO A 117 10.73 8.54 -13.55
C PRO A 117 10.98 7.46 -14.58
N THR A 118 10.00 6.61 -14.81
CA THR A 118 10.02 5.58 -15.83
C THR A 118 8.92 5.89 -16.84
N SER A 119 9.24 5.80 -18.13
CA SER A 119 8.22 5.93 -19.17
C SER A 119 7.42 4.63 -19.29
N ALA A 120 6.10 4.77 -19.41
CA ALA A 120 5.21 3.67 -19.72
C ALA A 120 4.38 4.02 -20.95
N ILE A 121 4.35 3.12 -21.91
CA ILE A 121 3.60 3.31 -23.16
C ILE A 121 2.47 2.30 -23.18
N LEU A 122 1.22 2.78 -23.34
CA LEU A 122 0.07 1.91 -23.57
C LEU A 122 0.13 1.38 -25.02
N LEU A 123 0.34 0.08 -25.18
CA LEU A 123 0.42 -0.58 -26.47
C LEU A 123 -0.96 -0.92 -27.04
N GLY A 124 -1.97 -1.04 -26.19
CA GLY A 124 -3.35 -1.32 -26.59
C GLY A 124 -4.20 -1.80 -25.43
N SER A 125 -5.52 -1.79 -25.65
CA SER A 125 -6.48 -2.37 -24.73
C SER A 125 -7.46 -3.24 -25.51
N ASP A 126 -7.80 -4.40 -24.94
CA ASP A 126 -8.76 -5.34 -25.49
C ASP A 126 -9.77 -5.73 -24.42
N THR A 127 -11.00 -6.07 -24.83
CA THR A 127 -11.97 -6.67 -23.92
C THR A 127 -11.87 -8.18 -23.99
N ILE A 128 -11.61 -8.84 -22.88
CA ILE A 128 -11.57 -10.29 -22.76
C ILE A 128 -12.74 -10.77 -21.92
N CYS A 129 -13.31 -11.91 -22.27
CA CYS A 129 -14.34 -12.58 -21.46
C CYS A 129 -13.69 -13.74 -20.69
N TYR A 130 -13.84 -13.73 -19.37
CA TYR A 130 -13.38 -14.82 -18.51
C TYR A 130 -14.48 -15.18 -17.50
N GLN A 131 -14.85 -16.45 -17.46
CA GLN A 131 -15.93 -16.98 -16.58
C GLN A 131 -17.26 -16.20 -16.70
N GLY A 132 -17.62 -15.73 -17.92
CA GLY A 132 -18.84 -14.98 -18.16
C GLY A 132 -18.81 -13.49 -17.81
N TYR A 133 -17.68 -12.98 -17.35
CA TYR A 133 -17.48 -11.56 -17.09
C TYR A 133 -16.57 -10.91 -18.14
N ALA A 134 -16.87 -9.68 -18.51
CA ALA A 134 -16.05 -8.88 -19.41
C ALA A 134 -14.98 -8.12 -18.60
N TYR A 135 -13.73 -8.24 -19.01
CA TYR A 135 -12.59 -7.55 -18.43
C TYR A 135 -11.88 -6.72 -19.50
N THR A 136 -11.41 -5.55 -19.12
CA THR A 136 -10.51 -4.77 -19.98
C THR A 136 -9.08 -5.19 -19.70
N GLN A 137 -8.42 -5.76 -20.70
CA GLN A 137 -7.00 -6.07 -20.67
C GLN A 137 -6.23 -4.89 -21.28
N MET A 138 -5.30 -4.32 -20.51
CA MET A 138 -4.38 -3.30 -21.01
C MET A 138 -2.97 -3.87 -21.15
N ARG A 139 -2.35 -3.62 -22.30
CA ARG A 139 -0.96 -3.98 -22.56
C ARG A 139 -0.11 -2.71 -22.48
N MET A 140 0.88 -2.74 -21.61
CA MET A 140 1.81 -1.61 -21.43
C MET A 140 3.24 -2.09 -21.60
N MET A 141 4.06 -1.24 -22.21
CA MET A 141 5.50 -1.37 -22.21
C MET A 141 6.10 -0.37 -21.23
N VAL A 142 6.93 -0.86 -20.32
CA VAL A 142 7.65 -0.02 -19.36
C VAL A 142 9.11 -0.09 -19.72
N GLU A 143 9.74 1.06 -19.93
CA GLU A 143 11.20 1.12 -20.13
C GLU A 143 11.88 0.78 -18.80
N GLY A 144 12.54 -0.37 -18.77
CA GLY A 144 13.17 -0.91 -17.58
C GLY A 144 14.48 -0.20 -17.24
N ALA A 145 14.72 -0.01 -15.95
CA ALA A 145 16.06 0.28 -15.47
C ALA A 145 16.95 -0.98 -15.63
N ALA A 146 18.25 -0.79 -15.72
CA ALA A 146 19.22 -1.89 -15.83
C ALA A 146 19.28 -2.80 -14.57
N THR A 147 18.54 -2.47 -13.53
CA THR A 147 18.42 -3.19 -12.25
C THR A 147 17.03 -3.75 -12.04
N LEU A 148 16.90 -4.77 -11.18
CA LEU A 148 15.61 -5.31 -10.77
C LEU A 148 14.73 -4.20 -10.22
N SER A 149 13.57 -3.98 -10.85
CA SER A 149 12.63 -2.93 -10.48
C SER A 149 11.24 -3.51 -10.32
N TYR A 150 10.48 -2.96 -9.36
CA TYR A 150 9.08 -3.31 -9.11
C TYR A 150 8.20 -2.14 -9.54
N TYR A 151 7.11 -2.43 -10.22
CA TYR A 151 6.18 -1.43 -10.71
C TYR A 151 4.81 -1.67 -10.12
N ALA A 152 4.11 -0.60 -9.74
CA ALA A 152 2.71 -0.64 -9.36
C ALA A 152 1.90 0.16 -10.38
N VAL A 153 0.77 -0.41 -10.83
CA VAL A 153 -0.14 0.25 -11.75
C VAL A 153 -1.42 0.58 -11.00
N ARG A 154 -1.81 1.86 -11.02
CA ARG A 154 -3.11 2.31 -10.51
C ARG A 154 -4.00 2.65 -11.70
N VAL A 155 -5.18 2.05 -11.75
CA VAL A 155 -6.21 2.36 -12.75
C VAL A 155 -7.30 3.18 -12.06
N GLU A 156 -7.54 4.39 -12.53
CA GLU A 156 -8.65 5.23 -12.07
C GLU A 156 -9.70 5.27 -13.17
N ASN A 157 -10.91 4.78 -12.86
CA ASN A 157 -12.05 4.93 -13.74
C ASN A 157 -12.81 6.21 -13.33
N ARG A 158 -12.81 7.21 -14.20
CA ARG A 158 -13.60 8.43 -14.03
C ARG A 158 -14.87 8.26 -14.84
N CYS A 159 -15.99 7.98 -14.18
CA CYS A 159 -17.30 8.10 -14.80
C CYS A 159 -17.62 9.60 -14.89
N ASN A 160 -17.73 10.11 -16.11
CA ASN A 160 -18.31 11.45 -16.33
C ASN A 160 -19.83 11.29 -16.18
N ASP A 161 -20.39 11.73 -15.07
CA ASP A 161 -21.84 11.81 -14.84
C ASP A 161 -22.43 13.02 -15.61
N GLU A 162 -22.18 13.12 -16.92
CA GLU A 162 -22.74 14.21 -17.74
C GLU A 162 -24.20 13.97 -18.20
N ASN A 163 -24.84 12.87 -17.76
CA ASN A 163 -26.18 12.51 -18.26
C ASN A 163 -27.35 12.71 -17.28
N GLU A 164 -27.20 13.46 -16.19
CA GLU A 164 -28.35 13.71 -15.27
C GLU A 164 -29.11 15.03 -15.52
N GLN A 165 -28.75 15.85 -16.51
CA GLN A 165 -29.47 17.14 -16.74
C GLN A 165 -30.53 17.11 -17.87
N GLU A 166 -30.82 16.00 -18.51
CA GLU A 166 -31.78 15.99 -19.63
C GLU A 166 -33.12 15.28 -19.33
N LYS A 167 -33.50 15.08 -18.08
CA LYS A 167 -34.82 14.52 -17.69
C LYS A 167 -35.62 15.41 -16.75
N SER A 168 -35.50 16.72 -16.87
CA SER A 168 -36.40 17.66 -16.21
C SER A 168 -36.78 18.77 -17.14
N GLY A 169 -37.61 18.46 -18.11
CA GLY A 169 -38.26 19.36 -19.04
C GLY A 169 -39.65 18.85 -19.33
#